data_3c4b962a6811dd9284173c292375a555
#
_entry.id   3c4b962a6811dd9284173c292375a555
#
_cell.length_a   1.000
_cell.length_b   1.000
_cell.length_c   1.000
_cell.angle_alpha   90.00
_cell.angle_beta   90.00
_cell.angle_gamma   90.00
#
_symmetry.space_group_name_H-M   'P 1'
#
loop_
_entity.id
_entity.type
_entity.pdbx_description
1 polymer ?
#
loop_
_entity_poly.entity_id
_entity_poly.type
_entity_poly.pdbx_seq_one_letter_code
_entity_poly.pdbx_strand_id
1 'polypeptide(L)'
;MIGISEELTVIRPGGALSPRCAGVLEAALAGRQAEVLSRLEGPLTGRRLLFVVSLDEGGVNRGFYDLLAHLRTHPNCLDRCVGSVLVDAPGDLYTKAAGRDLVLAANLAGCAFVGRPLVEGTGDLRNFTVQARNAGCSLEAAYHLATADLVERVLAFSRPRLERPKLLALHASSRATSNTLALWGLVRTRLEERCDITEICLRNGTLEDCAGCPYTTCLPFGEQG
;
A
#
# COMPACT_ATOMS: atom_id res chain seq x y z
N MET A 1 23.09 6.71 -13.84
CA MET A 1 22.07 6.52 -12.78
C MET A 1 20.77 7.08 -13.33
N ILE A 2 19.79 6.22 -13.66
CA ILE A 2 18.46 6.68 -14.04
C ILE A 2 17.71 6.93 -12.73
N GLY A 3 17.54 8.21 -12.37
CA GLY A 3 16.77 8.62 -11.20
C GLY A 3 15.28 8.28 -11.36
N ILE A 4 14.52 8.28 -10.26
CA ILE A 4 13.06 8.25 -10.30
C ILE A 4 12.61 9.61 -10.83
N SER A 5 11.74 9.63 -11.85
CA SER A 5 11.14 10.87 -12.35
C SER A 5 10.39 11.59 -11.23
N GLU A 6 10.53 12.92 -11.13
CA GLU A 6 9.74 13.73 -10.19
C GLU A 6 8.28 13.88 -10.65
N GLU A 7 8.00 13.55 -11.89
CA GLU A 7 6.68 13.64 -12.50
C GLU A 7 5.80 12.47 -12.08
N LEU A 8 4.56 12.78 -11.66
CA LEU A 8 3.57 11.79 -11.26
C LEU A 8 2.84 11.25 -12.48
N THR A 9 2.74 9.94 -12.59
CA THR A 9 1.88 9.26 -13.56
C THR A 9 0.66 8.68 -12.86
N VAL A 10 -0.53 9.11 -13.25
CA VAL A 10 -1.82 8.62 -12.73
C VAL A 10 -2.33 7.52 -13.67
N ILE A 11 -2.50 6.32 -13.14
CA ILE A 11 -3.05 5.19 -13.89
C ILE A 11 -4.52 4.99 -13.49
N ARG A 12 -5.44 5.27 -14.41
CA ARG A 12 -6.90 5.17 -14.23
C ARG A 12 -7.48 4.08 -15.11
N PRO A 13 -7.41 2.80 -14.73
CA PRO A 13 -7.97 1.72 -15.53
C PRO A 13 -9.49 1.90 -15.70
N GLY A 14 -9.97 1.74 -16.94
CA GLY A 14 -11.35 1.99 -17.30
C GLY A 14 -11.74 3.47 -17.50
N GLY A 15 -10.85 4.41 -17.20
CA GLY A 15 -10.95 5.83 -17.54
C GLY A 15 -11.96 6.66 -16.74
N ALA A 16 -13.17 6.17 -16.53
CA ALA A 16 -14.20 6.88 -15.78
C ALA A 16 -13.99 6.76 -14.26
N LEU A 17 -14.11 7.89 -13.56
CA LEU A 17 -14.10 7.94 -12.09
C LEU A 17 -15.48 8.38 -11.59
N SER A 18 -15.84 7.95 -10.38
CA SER A 18 -16.99 8.55 -9.69
C SER A 18 -16.76 10.06 -9.48
N PRO A 19 -17.82 10.90 -9.42
CA PRO A 19 -17.65 12.33 -9.15
C PRO A 19 -16.85 12.60 -7.87
N ARG A 20 -17.06 11.80 -6.83
CA ARG A 20 -16.33 11.88 -5.55
C ARG A 20 -14.84 11.57 -5.74
N CYS A 21 -14.52 10.47 -6.42
CA CYS A 21 -13.14 10.10 -6.69
C CYS A 21 -12.42 11.11 -7.57
N ALA A 22 -13.11 11.65 -8.59
CA ALA A 22 -12.57 12.70 -9.45
C ALA A 22 -12.26 13.96 -8.66
N GLY A 23 -13.19 14.44 -7.83
CA GLY A 23 -13.01 15.64 -7.01
C GLY A 23 -11.88 15.52 -6.00
N VAL A 24 -11.75 14.37 -5.32
CA VAL A 24 -10.66 14.13 -4.37
C VAL A 24 -9.30 14.04 -5.06
N LEU A 25 -9.26 13.43 -6.23
CA LEU A 25 -8.04 13.35 -7.04
C LEU A 25 -7.62 14.73 -7.54
N GLU A 26 -8.55 15.50 -8.11
CA GLU A 26 -8.30 16.86 -8.59
C GLU A 26 -7.74 17.74 -7.47
N ALA A 27 -8.36 17.71 -6.29
CA ALA A 27 -7.89 18.44 -5.13
C ALA A 27 -6.49 18.03 -4.68
N ALA A 28 -6.18 16.70 -4.66
CA ALA A 28 -4.87 16.20 -4.30
C ALA A 28 -3.78 16.54 -5.31
N LEU A 29 -4.15 16.72 -6.58
CA LEU A 29 -3.24 17.11 -7.68
C LEU A 29 -3.20 18.63 -7.91
N ALA A 30 -3.93 19.42 -7.15
CA ALA A 30 -4.04 20.88 -7.39
C ALA A 30 -2.67 21.54 -7.59
N GLY A 31 -2.49 22.19 -8.75
CA GLY A 31 -1.25 22.87 -9.14
C GLY A 31 -0.12 21.97 -9.62
N ARG A 32 -0.35 20.65 -9.76
CA ARG A 32 0.65 19.69 -10.27
C ARG A 32 0.27 19.17 -11.65
N GLN A 33 1.27 19.05 -12.49
CA GLN A 33 1.12 18.32 -13.74
C GLN A 33 1.30 16.82 -13.48
N ALA A 34 0.39 16.02 -14.04
CA ALA A 34 0.48 14.57 -13.99
C ALA A 34 0.12 13.98 -15.34
N GLU A 35 0.91 13.02 -15.81
CA GLU A 35 0.55 12.21 -16.96
C GLU A 35 -0.60 11.27 -16.56
N VAL A 36 -1.61 11.14 -17.40
CA VAL A 36 -2.77 10.27 -17.11
C VAL A 36 -2.86 9.16 -18.14
N LEU A 37 -2.82 7.92 -17.67
CA LEU A 37 -2.92 6.70 -18.48
C LEU A 37 -4.20 5.94 -18.15
N SER A 38 -4.99 5.56 -19.13
CA SER A 38 -6.16 4.71 -18.97
C SER A 38 -5.82 3.21 -19.02
N ARG A 39 -4.67 2.86 -19.55
CA ARG A 39 -4.12 1.50 -19.63
C ARG A 39 -2.59 1.54 -19.73
N LEU A 40 -1.94 0.44 -19.43
CA LEU A 40 -0.52 0.25 -19.68
C LEU A 40 -0.33 -0.35 -21.08
N GLU A 41 0.35 0.37 -21.95
CA GLU A 41 0.69 -0.10 -23.30
C GLU A 41 2.10 -0.67 -23.41
N GLY A 42 2.92 -0.45 -22.39
CA GLY A 42 4.30 -0.90 -22.33
C GLY A 42 4.91 -0.73 -20.94
N PRO A 43 6.18 -1.09 -20.77
CA PRO A 43 6.84 -0.99 -19.47
C PRO A 43 7.06 0.48 -19.07
N LEU A 44 6.79 0.77 -17.80
CA LEU A 44 7.18 2.01 -17.14
C LEU A 44 8.38 1.73 -16.24
N THR A 45 9.36 2.61 -16.25
CA THR A 45 10.57 2.42 -15.44
C THR A 45 10.89 3.69 -14.66
N GLY A 46 11.12 3.55 -13.36
CA GLY A 46 11.57 4.64 -12.51
C GLY A 46 10.55 5.77 -12.35
N ARG A 47 9.25 5.49 -12.52
CA ARG A 47 8.16 6.46 -12.42
C ARG A 47 7.55 6.47 -11.02
N ARG A 48 6.92 7.60 -10.67
CA ARG A 48 6.04 7.75 -9.51
C ARG A 48 4.62 7.53 -9.96
N LEU A 49 3.94 6.53 -9.41
CA LEU A 49 2.64 6.05 -9.87
C LEU A 49 1.57 6.26 -8.82
N LEU A 50 0.44 6.82 -9.24
CA LEU A 50 -0.80 6.80 -8.48
C LEU A 50 -1.83 5.99 -9.26
N PHE A 51 -2.16 4.81 -8.77
CA PHE A 51 -3.25 4.02 -9.31
C PHE A 51 -4.57 4.52 -8.73
N VAL A 52 -5.53 4.84 -9.59
CA VAL A 52 -6.84 5.36 -9.18
C VAL A 52 -7.93 4.49 -9.78
N VAL A 53 -8.71 3.84 -8.93
CA VAL A 53 -9.73 2.87 -9.34
C VAL A 53 -11.08 3.28 -8.74
N SER A 54 -12.07 3.53 -9.58
CA SER A 54 -13.47 3.58 -9.16
C SER A 54 -14.15 2.26 -9.47
N LEU A 55 -14.73 1.64 -8.45
CA LEU A 55 -15.56 0.45 -8.60
C LEU A 55 -17.03 0.87 -8.74
N ASP A 56 -17.83 0.06 -9.41
CA ASP A 56 -19.27 0.22 -9.44
C ASP A 56 -19.96 -0.34 -8.17
N GLU A 57 -21.29 -0.34 -8.14
CA GLU A 57 -22.07 -0.85 -7.01
C GLU A 57 -21.84 -2.36 -6.76
N GLY A 58 -21.50 -3.11 -7.81
CA GLY A 58 -21.14 -4.53 -7.72
C GLY A 58 -19.70 -4.77 -7.32
N GLY A 59 -18.90 -3.72 -7.07
CA GLY A 59 -17.48 -3.83 -6.78
C GLY A 59 -16.63 -4.15 -8.00
N VAL A 60 -17.10 -3.83 -9.21
CA VAL A 60 -16.47 -4.21 -10.48
C VAL A 60 -15.93 -2.97 -11.21
N ASN A 61 -14.77 -3.15 -11.84
CA ASN A 61 -14.23 -2.26 -12.86
C ASN A 61 -13.47 -3.12 -13.88
N ARG A 62 -13.96 -3.19 -15.11
CA ARG A 62 -13.34 -4.04 -16.14
C ARG A 62 -11.89 -3.66 -16.45
N GLY A 63 -11.62 -2.38 -16.62
CA GLY A 63 -10.24 -1.92 -16.88
C GLY A 63 -9.27 -2.23 -15.75
N PHE A 64 -9.77 -2.31 -14.50
CA PHE A 64 -8.98 -2.76 -13.36
C PHE A 64 -8.58 -4.24 -13.50
N TYR A 65 -9.47 -5.12 -13.93
CA TYR A 65 -9.13 -6.53 -14.16
C TYR A 65 -8.17 -6.70 -15.35
N ASP A 66 -8.33 -5.91 -16.40
CA ASP A 66 -7.38 -5.88 -17.52
C ASP A 66 -5.99 -5.44 -17.07
N LEU A 67 -5.91 -4.42 -16.20
CA LEU A 67 -4.66 -3.97 -15.58
C LEU A 67 -4.03 -5.09 -14.73
N LEU A 68 -4.81 -5.76 -13.87
CA LEU A 68 -4.30 -6.88 -13.07
C LEU A 68 -3.76 -8.02 -13.94
N ALA A 69 -4.48 -8.37 -15.01
CA ALA A 69 -4.04 -9.38 -15.96
C ALA A 69 -2.71 -8.97 -16.63
N HIS A 70 -2.61 -7.71 -17.08
CA HIS A 70 -1.37 -7.17 -17.66
C HIS A 70 -0.21 -7.25 -16.68
N LEU A 71 -0.36 -6.75 -15.45
CA LEU A 71 0.69 -6.75 -14.43
C LEU A 71 1.18 -8.17 -14.07
N ARG A 72 0.26 -9.14 -14.00
CA ARG A 72 0.56 -10.55 -13.68
C ARG A 72 1.28 -11.29 -14.80
N THR A 73 1.07 -10.88 -16.06
CA THR A 73 1.66 -11.53 -17.24
C THR A 73 2.92 -10.85 -17.76
N HIS A 74 3.24 -9.63 -17.28
CA HIS A 74 4.41 -8.87 -17.70
C HIS A 74 5.30 -8.53 -16.49
N PRO A 75 6.13 -9.48 -16.03
CA PRO A 75 7.05 -9.24 -14.92
C PRO A 75 8.00 -8.09 -15.25
N ASN A 76 8.33 -7.28 -14.24
CA ASN A 76 9.20 -6.11 -14.34
C ASN A 76 8.68 -4.97 -15.26
N CYS A 77 7.41 -4.99 -15.70
CA CYS A 77 6.87 -3.88 -16.49
C CYS A 77 6.77 -2.56 -15.69
N LEU A 78 6.93 -2.60 -14.37
CA LEU A 78 7.00 -1.44 -13.47
C LEU A 78 8.35 -1.36 -12.72
N ASP A 79 9.44 -1.77 -13.37
CA ASP A 79 10.77 -1.80 -12.74
C ASP A 79 11.15 -0.44 -12.16
N ARG A 80 11.58 -0.45 -10.90
CA ARG A 80 12.00 0.75 -10.14
C ARG A 80 10.93 1.83 -9.99
N CYS A 81 9.68 1.58 -10.35
CA CYS A 81 8.58 2.47 -10.06
C CYS A 81 8.28 2.51 -8.56
N VAL A 82 7.66 3.60 -8.11
CA VAL A 82 7.13 3.77 -6.76
C VAL A 82 5.66 4.09 -6.87
N GLY A 83 4.82 3.35 -6.16
CA GLY A 83 3.37 3.43 -6.32
C GLY A 83 2.61 3.72 -5.03
N SER A 84 1.39 4.14 -5.22
CA SER A 84 0.32 4.23 -4.25
C SER A 84 -1.02 3.97 -4.93
N VAL A 85 -2.06 3.71 -4.14
CA VAL A 85 -3.36 3.27 -4.65
C VAL A 85 -4.48 4.05 -3.99
N LEU A 86 -5.37 4.61 -4.79
CA LEU A 86 -6.65 5.17 -4.38
C LEU A 86 -7.76 4.28 -4.97
N VAL A 87 -8.60 3.71 -4.14
CA VAL A 87 -9.78 2.95 -4.57
C VAL A 87 -11.02 3.60 -4.00
N ASP A 88 -12.01 3.84 -4.85
CA ASP A 88 -13.28 4.43 -4.48
C ASP A 88 -14.44 3.53 -4.93
N ALA A 89 -15.45 3.39 -4.10
CA ALA A 89 -16.68 2.65 -4.42
C ALA A 89 -17.90 3.28 -3.76
N PRO A 90 -19.08 3.17 -4.37
CA PRO A 90 -20.33 3.64 -3.76
C PRO A 90 -20.76 2.80 -2.55
N GLY A 91 -20.24 1.57 -2.40
CA GLY A 91 -20.50 0.68 -1.27
C GLY A 91 -19.31 0.56 -0.32
N ASP A 92 -19.53 -0.14 0.81
CA ASP A 92 -18.51 -0.33 1.86
C ASP A 92 -17.62 -1.56 1.64
N LEU A 93 -17.94 -2.34 0.63
CA LEU A 93 -17.25 -3.60 0.31
C LEU A 93 -16.29 -3.43 -0.88
N TYR A 94 -15.41 -4.40 -1.05
CA TYR A 94 -14.51 -4.60 -2.19
C TYR A 94 -13.33 -3.64 -2.33
N THR A 95 -13.38 -2.39 -1.84
CA THR A 95 -12.28 -1.42 -1.98
C THR A 95 -10.95 -1.97 -1.47
N LYS A 96 -10.97 -2.56 -0.28
CA LYS A 96 -9.79 -3.13 0.37
C LYS A 96 -9.22 -4.33 -0.40
N ALA A 97 -10.08 -5.21 -0.89
CA ALA A 97 -9.65 -6.37 -1.68
C ALA A 97 -9.03 -5.91 -3.01
N ALA A 98 -9.70 -5.02 -3.75
CA ALA A 98 -9.19 -4.46 -4.99
C ALA A 98 -7.85 -3.74 -4.80
N GLY A 99 -7.73 -2.91 -3.76
CA GLY A 99 -6.50 -2.20 -3.44
C GLY A 99 -5.33 -3.15 -3.13
N ARG A 100 -5.57 -4.20 -2.33
CA ARG A 100 -4.57 -5.22 -2.01
C ARG A 100 -4.13 -6.02 -3.23
N ASP A 101 -5.07 -6.44 -4.06
CA ASP A 101 -4.78 -7.18 -5.30
C ASP A 101 -3.91 -6.36 -6.23
N LEU A 102 -4.21 -5.06 -6.35
CA LEU A 102 -3.42 -4.15 -7.17
C LEU A 102 -2.02 -3.94 -6.63
N VAL A 103 -1.89 -3.69 -5.31
CA VAL A 103 -0.58 -3.57 -4.66
C VAL A 103 0.25 -4.83 -4.88
N LEU A 104 -0.33 -6.01 -4.69
CA LEU A 104 0.37 -7.29 -4.91
C LEU A 104 0.80 -7.44 -6.37
N ALA A 105 -0.12 -7.25 -7.33
CA ALA A 105 0.18 -7.44 -8.74
C ALA A 105 1.26 -6.45 -9.23
N ALA A 106 1.15 -5.18 -8.85
CA ALA A 106 2.13 -4.16 -9.23
C ALA A 106 3.49 -4.38 -8.53
N ASN A 107 3.51 -4.88 -7.30
CA ASN A 107 4.75 -5.23 -6.61
C ASN A 107 5.46 -6.40 -7.30
N LEU A 108 4.74 -7.43 -7.70
CA LEU A 108 5.28 -8.54 -8.51
C LEU A 108 5.80 -8.06 -9.88
N ALA A 109 5.23 -6.98 -10.42
CA ALA A 109 5.68 -6.33 -11.64
C ALA A 109 6.87 -5.36 -11.44
N GLY A 110 7.44 -5.26 -10.22
CA GLY A 110 8.64 -4.47 -9.92
C GLY A 110 8.39 -3.12 -9.25
N CYS A 111 7.13 -2.74 -8.99
CA CYS A 111 6.79 -1.50 -8.30
C CYS A 111 7.04 -1.61 -6.79
N ALA A 112 7.75 -0.64 -6.21
CA ALA A 112 7.78 -0.46 -4.76
C ALA A 112 6.59 0.39 -4.31
N PHE A 113 6.19 0.25 -3.06
CA PHE A 113 5.09 1.04 -2.51
C PHE A 113 5.54 1.86 -1.30
N VAL A 114 4.94 3.04 -1.16
CA VAL A 114 5.09 3.86 0.04
C VAL A 114 4.46 3.17 1.25
N GLY A 115 4.87 3.54 2.46
CA GLY A 115 4.17 3.08 3.67
C GLY A 115 2.70 3.48 3.62
N ARG A 116 1.78 2.60 4.02
CA ARG A 116 0.32 2.79 3.92
C ARG A 116 -0.10 3.18 2.48
N PRO A 117 0.12 2.32 1.50
CA PRO A 117 0.00 2.69 0.09
C PRO A 117 -1.44 2.83 -0.41
N LEU A 118 -2.43 2.48 0.40
CA LEU A 118 -3.83 2.40 0.01
C LEU A 118 -4.67 3.43 0.77
N VAL A 119 -5.42 4.23 0.02
CA VAL A 119 -6.53 5.06 0.51
C VAL A 119 -7.82 4.52 -0.11
N GLU A 120 -8.84 4.33 0.73
CA GLU A 120 -10.11 3.72 0.36
C GLU A 120 -11.25 4.72 0.56
N GLY A 121 -11.96 5.11 -0.51
CA GLY A 121 -13.23 5.82 -0.44
C GLY A 121 -14.38 4.82 -0.41
N THR A 122 -14.83 4.43 0.78
CA THR A 122 -16.01 3.56 0.96
C THR A 122 -17.31 4.36 0.85
N GLY A 123 -18.47 3.70 0.79
CA GLY A 123 -19.77 4.34 0.53
C GLY A 123 -20.05 5.55 1.39
N ASP A 124 -20.02 5.41 2.71
CA ASP A 124 -20.30 6.46 3.68
C ASP A 124 -19.05 7.07 4.34
N LEU A 125 -17.85 6.67 3.91
CA LEU A 125 -16.56 7.12 4.41
C LEU A 125 -16.33 6.89 5.92
N ARG A 126 -17.08 5.96 6.57
CA ARG A 126 -16.91 5.67 8.01
C ARG A 126 -15.52 5.14 8.36
N ASN A 127 -14.81 4.59 7.39
CA ASN A 127 -13.41 4.22 7.56
C ASN A 127 -12.50 5.41 7.93
N PHE A 128 -12.95 6.66 7.72
CA PHE A 128 -12.24 7.88 8.14
C PHE A 128 -12.67 8.44 9.51
N THR A 129 -13.57 7.78 10.25
CA THR A 129 -14.13 8.31 11.51
C THR A 129 -13.05 8.73 12.52
N VAL A 130 -12.01 7.93 12.70
CA VAL A 130 -10.92 8.24 13.64
C VAL A 130 -10.09 9.42 13.15
N GLN A 131 -9.73 9.42 11.88
CA GLN A 131 -8.94 10.49 11.25
C GLN A 131 -9.69 11.83 11.27
N ALA A 132 -10.98 11.82 10.93
CA ALA A 132 -11.84 13.01 10.97
C ALA A 132 -11.94 13.59 12.38
N ARG A 133 -12.11 12.72 13.39
CA ARG A 133 -12.13 13.14 14.81
C ARG A 133 -10.80 13.77 15.23
N ASN A 134 -9.68 13.13 14.90
CA ASN A 134 -8.36 13.62 15.28
C ASN A 134 -8.01 14.94 14.56
N ALA A 135 -8.48 15.12 13.33
CA ALA A 135 -8.28 16.34 12.55
C ALA A 135 -9.35 17.44 12.81
N GLY A 136 -10.41 17.13 13.57
CA GLY A 136 -11.50 18.07 13.81
C GLY A 136 -12.28 18.46 12.54
N CYS A 137 -12.45 17.54 11.59
CA CYS A 137 -13.04 17.79 10.28
C CYS A 137 -14.14 16.76 9.92
N SER A 138 -14.81 16.95 8.76
CA SER A 138 -15.78 16.00 8.23
C SER A 138 -15.10 14.73 7.68
N LEU A 139 -15.87 13.64 7.48
CA LEU A 139 -15.38 12.41 6.86
C LEU A 139 -14.85 12.68 5.44
N GLU A 140 -15.54 13.51 4.68
CA GLU A 140 -15.14 13.91 3.34
C GLU A 140 -13.82 14.67 3.35
N ALA A 141 -13.68 15.66 4.26
CA ALA A 141 -12.42 16.39 4.41
C ALA A 141 -11.27 15.47 4.84
N ALA A 142 -11.51 14.48 5.70
CA ALA A 142 -10.51 13.49 6.08
C ALA A 142 -10.10 12.60 4.90
N TYR A 143 -11.03 12.24 4.00
CA TYR A 143 -10.73 11.54 2.76
C TYR A 143 -9.85 12.37 1.82
N HIS A 144 -10.16 13.66 1.66
CA HIS A 144 -9.33 14.61 0.90
C HIS A 144 -7.91 14.71 1.49
N LEU A 145 -7.78 14.89 2.81
CA LEU A 145 -6.48 14.95 3.48
C LEU A 145 -5.67 13.66 3.31
N ALA A 146 -6.31 12.49 3.44
CA ALA A 146 -5.64 11.20 3.26
C ALA A 146 -5.14 11.01 1.83
N THR A 147 -5.91 11.46 0.82
CA THR A 147 -5.51 11.36 -0.58
C THR A 147 -4.37 12.34 -0.91
N ALA A 148 -4.43 13.56 -0.39
CA ALA A 148 -3.34 14.53 -0.53
C ALA A 148 -2.05 14.02 0.10
N ASP A 149 -2.11 13.50 1.33
CA ASP A 149 -0.96 12.87 2.01
C ASP A 149 -0.40 11.68 1.22
N LEU A 150 -1.26 10.87 0.60
CA LEU A 150 -0.84 9.76 -0.24
C LEU A 150 -0.01 10.24 -1.44
N VAL A 151 -0.44 11.30 -2.12
CA VAL A 151 0.29 11.92 -3.23
C VAL A 151 1.64 12.48 -2.77
N GLU A 152 1.66 13.22 -1.65
CA GLU A 152 2.91 13.76 -1.08
C GLU A 152 3.90 12.65 -0.75
N ARG A 153 3.46 11.56 -0.14
CA ARG A 153 4.33 10.43 0.21
C ARG A 153 4.92 9.74 -1.02
N VAL A 154 4.17 9.63 -2.12
CA VAL A 154 4.71 9.09 -3.38
C VAL A 154 5.75 10.03 -3.97
N LEU A 155 5.48 11.33 -3.96
CA LEU A 155 6.40 12.33 -4.50
C LEU A 155 7.68 12.46 -3.64
N ALA A 156 7.56 12.39 -2.34
CA ALA A 156 8.70 12.46 -1.41
C ALA A 156 9.48 11.15 -1.27
N PHE A 157 8.96 10.02 -1.80
CA PHE A 157 9.58 8.72 -1.57
C PHE A 157 10.97 8.65 -2.20
N SER A 158 11.94 8.25 -1.39
CA SER A 158 13.28 7.88 -1.85
C SER A 158 13.58 6.44 -1.43
N ARG A 159 14.08 5.62 -2.36
CA ARG A 159 14.55 4.29 -2.00
C ARG A 159 15.85 4.42 -1.22
N PRO A 160 15.92 3.99 0.04
CA PRO A 160 17.19 3.95 0.74
C PRO A 160 18.13 2.97 0.01
N ARG A 161 19.35 3.41 -0.31
CA ARG A 161 20.42 2.51 -0.72
C ARG A 161 21.05 1.96 0.54
N LEU A 162 20.77 0.70 0.81
CA LEU A 162 21.46 -0.03 1.87
C LEU A 162 22.58 -0.86 1.23
N GLU A 163 23.79 -0.74 1.72
CA GLU A 163 24.89 -1.60 1.31
C GLU A 163 24.58 -3.05 1.70
N ARG A 164 23.98 -3.22 2.87
CA ARG A 164 23.47 -4.50 3.35
C ARG A 164 21.98 -4.36 3.69
N PRO A 165 21.09 -5.13 3.05
CA PRO A 165 19.68 -5.16 3.39
C PRO A 165 19.47 -5.56 4.85
N LYS A 166 18.53 -4.92 5.54
CA LYS A 166 18.09 -5.29 6.90
C LYS A 166 16.95 -6.28 6.78
N LEU A 167 17.09 -7.44 7.41
CA LEU A 167 16.09 -8.49 7.43
C LEU A 167 15.62 -8.72 8.87
N LEU A 168 14.32 -8.63 9.08
CA LEU A 168 13.68 -8.98 10.35
C LEU A 168 12.99 -10.34 10.21
N ALA A 169 13.43 -11.32 10.98
CA ALA A 169 12.80 -12.62 11.07
C ALA A 169 11.96 -12.71 12.35
N LEU A 170 10.66 -12.93 12.19
CA LEU A 170 9.72 -13.14 13.29
C LEU A 170 9.28 -14.60 13.32
N HIS A 171 9.36 -15.26 14.47
CA HIS A 171 8.85 -16.61 14.64
C HIS A 171 8.20 -16.82 16.01
N ALA A 172 7.23 -17.71 16.06
CA ALA A 172 6.52 -18.09 17.29
C ALA A 172 6.80 -19.53 17.73
N SER A 173 7.82 -20.18 17.18
CA SER A 173 8.16 -21.56 17.53
C SER A 173 8.97 -21.61 18.82
N SER A 174 8.52 -22.43 19.77
CA SER A 174 9.19 -22.67 21.06
C SER A 174 9.83 -24.06 21.16
N ARG A 175 9.69 -24.89 20.12
CA ARG A 175 10.19 -26.29 20.15
C ARG A 175 11.60 -26.36 19.57
N ALA A 176 12.54 -26.93 20.29
CA ALA A 176 13.89 -27.20 19.82
C ALA A 176 13.93 -28.08 18.55
N THR A 177 12.90 -28.92 18.35
CA THR A 177 12.74 -29.82 17.21
C THR A 177 11.87 -29.23 16.09
N SER A 178 11.72 -27.91 16.02
CA SER A 178 10.92 -27.26 15.00
C SER A 178 11.55 -27.34 13.62
N ASN A 179 10.89 -28.02 12.68
CA ASN A 179 11.31 -28.05 11.28
C ASN A 179 11.36 -26.66 10.65
N THR A 180 10.45 -25.76 11.06
CA THR A 180 10.44 -24.35 10.60
C THR A 180 11.71 -23.62 11.04
N LEU A 181 12.14 -23.78 12.29
CA LEU A 181 13.38 -23.17 12.77
C LEU A 181 14.61 -23.82 12.14
N ALA A 182 14.61 -25.14 11.92
CA ALA A 182 15.70 -25.81 11.20
C ALA A 182 15.84 -25.28 9.76
N LEU A 183 14.71 -25.13 9.05
CA LEU A 183 14.70 -24.53 7.71
C LEU A 183 15.15 -23.07 7.75
N TRP A 184 14.66 -22.29 8.70
CA TRP A 184 15.11 -20.91 8.90
C TRP A 184 16.63 -20.84 9.15
N GLY A 185 17.19 -21.72 9.96
CA GLY A 185 18.63 -21.80 10.20
C GLY A 185 19.45 -21.97 8.91
N LEU A 186 18.99 -22.85 8.00
CA LEU A 186 19.62 -23.03 6.69
C LEU A 186 19.54 -21.77 5.81
N VAL A 187 18.38 -21.10 5.80
CA VAL A 187 18.18 -19.84 5.07
C VAL A 187 19.04 -18.73 5.66
N ARG A 188 19.05 -18.60 6.99
CA ARG A 188 19.83 -17.62 7.73
C ARG A 188 21.32 -17.70 7.38
N THR A 189 21.91 -18.90 7.42
CA THR A 189 23.32 -19.11 7.07
C THR A 189 23.67 -18.60 5.66
N ARG A 190 22.73 -18.66 4.71
CA ARG A 190 22.93 -18.15 3.35
C ARG A 190 22.78 -16.64 3.23
N LEU A 191 22.06 -16.01 4.16
CA LEU A 191 21.76 -14.59 4.14
C LEU A 191 22.71 -13.75 5.01
N GLU A 192 23.33 -14.33 6.04
CA GLU A 192 24.22 -13.62 6.99
C GLU A 192 25.37 -12.86 6.31
N GLU A 193 25.88 -13.38 5.20
CA GLU A 193 26.93 -12.69 4.44
C GLU A 193 26.42 -11.48 3.66
N ARG A 194 25.11 -11.40 3.39
CA ARG A 194 24.49 -10.41 2.50
C ARG A 194 23.54 -9.45 3.20
N CYS A 195 23.04 -9.80 4.38
CA CYS A 195 22.03 -9.06 5.10
C CYS A 195 22.41 -8.87 6.56
N ASP A 196 21.92 -7.78 7.15
CA ASP A 196 21.92 -7.59 8.60
C ASP A 196 20.63 -8.19 9.14
N ILE A 197 20.75 -9.30 9.89
CA ILE A 197 19.60 -10.09 10.34
C ILE A 197 19.30 -9.78 11.81
N THR A 198 18.07 -9.36 12.08
CA THR A 198 17.47 -9.31 13.43
C THR A 198 16.44 -10.42 13.55
N GLU A 199 16.54 -11.23 14.60
CA GLU A 199 15.61 -12.32 14.87
C GLU A 199 14.84 -12.06 16.16
N ILE A 200 13.52 -12.17 16.11
CA ILE A 200 12.64 -12.01 17.26
C ILE A 200 11.75 -13.24 17.41
N CYS A 201 11.91 -13.94 18.54
CA CYS A 201 10.99 -14.99 18.94
C CYS A 201 9.78 -14.36 19.63
N LEU A 202 8.59 -14.50 19.04
CA LEU A 202 7.34 -13.97 19.63
C LEU A 202 6.88 -14.72 20.87
N ARG A 203 7.51 -15.84 21.21
CA ARG A 203 7.26 -16.63 22.44
C ARG A 203 8.42 -16.57 23.43
N ASN A 204 9.11 -15.45 23.47
CA ASN A 204 10.24 -15.22 24.39
C ASN A 204 9.82 -14.90 25.84
N GLY A 205 8.52 -14.89 26.13
CA GLY A 205 7.97 -14.54 27.47
C GLY A 205 7.82 -13.03 27.71
N THR A 206 8.16 -12.19 26.71
CA THR A 206 7.96 -10.74 26.83
C THR A 206 6.70 -10.23 26.11
N LEU A 207 6.07 -11.10 25.32
CA LEU A 207 4.82 -10.83 24.64
C LEU A 207 3.71 -11.62 25.31
N GLU A 208 2.70 -10.93 25.77
CA GLU A 208 1.51 -11.51 26.38
C GLU A 208 0.35 -11.54 25.38
N ASP A 209 -0.49 -12.57 25.51
CA ASP A 209 -1.70 -12.67 24.71
C ASP A 209 -2.71 -11.58 25.13
N CYS A 210 -3.59 -11.21 24.21
CA CYS A 210 -4.69 -10.29 24.50
C CYS A 210 -5.57 -10.85 25.63
N ALA A 211 -5.64 -10.12 26.75
CA ALA A 211 -6.44 -10.52 27.93
C ALA A 211 -7.96 -10.32 27.75
N GLY A 212 -8.41 -9.84 26.57
CA GLY A 212 -9.82 -9.57 26.32
C GLY A 212 -10.38 -8.38 27.10
N CYS A 213 -9.55 -7.40 27.41
CA CYS A 213 -9.96 -6.19 28.12
C CYS A 213 -11.04 -5.41 27.36
N PRO A 214 -11.86 -4.59 28.04
CA PRO A 214 -12.74 -3.65 27.38
C PRO A 214 -11.95 -2.75 26.41
N TYR A 215 -12.55 -2.46 25.25
CA TYR A 215 -11.90 -1.65 24.19
C TYR A 215 -11.32 -0.32 24.70
N THR A 216 -12.02 0.32 25.65
CA THR A 216 -11.56 1.56 26.30
C THR A 216 -10.20 1.44 26.99
N THR A 217 -9.83 0.25 27.44
CA THR A 217 -8.52 -0.03 28.06
C THR A 217 -7.41 -0.10 27.00
N CYS A 218 -7.75 -0.52 25.78
CA CYS A 218 -6.78 -0.64 24.68
C CYS A 218 -6.50 0.68 23.96
N LEU A 219 -7.43 1.66 24.02
CA LEU A 219 -7.32 2.93 23.32
C LEU A 219 -6.00 3.69 23.58
N PRO A 220 -5.56 3.87 24.85
CA PRO A 220 -4.32 4.59 25.15
C PRO A 220 -3.08 3.95 24.53
N PHE A 221 -3.07 2.62 24.40
CA PHE A 221 -1.93 1.90 23.81
C PHE A 221 -1.92 1.96 22.29
N GLY A 222 -3.08 2.03 21.64
CA GLY A 222 -3.20 2.20 20.18
C GLY A 222 -2.86 3.61 19.69
N GLU A 223 -2.96 4.63 20.55
CA GLU A 223 -2.62 6.01 20.24
C GLU A 223 -1.12 6.33 20.38
N GLN A 224 -0.37 5.48 21.05
CA GLN A 224 1.07 5.64 21.31
C GLN A 224 1.96 4.84 20.34
N GLY A 225 1.37 3.99 19.46
CA GLY A 225 2.06 3.08 18.55
C GLY A 225 2.17 3.56 17.11
#